data_bc4043495449b5543b48bde0e672621a
#
_entry.id   bc4043495449b5543b48bde0e672621a
#
_cell.length_a   1.000
_cell.length_b   1.000
_cell.length_c   1.000
_cell.angle_alpha   90.00
_cell.angle_beta   90.00
_cell.angle_gamma   90.00
#
_symmetry.space_group_name_H-M   'P 1'
#
loop_
_entity.id
_entity.type
_entity.pdbx_description
1 polymer ?
#
loop_
_entity_poly.entity_id
_entity_poly.type
_entity_poly.pdbx_seq_one_letter_code
_entity_poly.pdbx_strand_id
1 'polypeptide(L)'
;QRQMCIRDRVGEKLATIFAIHAMLLDDQDYQDTVYSMIFSCGCTAEHASKTAMDHLVSLFEQMDSPYMQARASDVRAISDRMLRILTGRGAVPPVSFSPSILVSTEFAPSQIITLDRSCILGFIAMRGSVQSHAAALSRALSIPALVKLDLSASLEGHTALLDGGAQKLYVDPTPDI
;
A
#
# COMPACT_ATOMS: atom_id res chain seq x y z
N GLN A 1 14.33 8.21 15.01
CA GLN A 1 13.43 9.38 14.83
C GLN A 1 12.26 9.09 13.87
N ARG A 2 12.47 8.49 12.67
CA ARG A 2 11.37 8.19 11.73
C ARG A 2 10.37 7.15 12.26
N GLN A 3 10.83 6.13 12.97
CA GLN A 3 9.94 5.12 13.57
C GLN A 3 9.06 5.69 14.69
N MET A 4 9.59 6.64 15.49
CA MET A 4 8.81 7.36 16.49
C MET A 4 7.68 8.18 15.86
N CYS A 5 7.96 8.92 14.79
CA CYS A 5 6.94 9.70 14.08
C CYS A 5 5.83 8.84 13.47
N ILE A 6 6.15 7.62 13.00
CA ILE A 6 5.15 6.68 12.48
C ILE A 6 4.30 6.15 13.63
N ARG A 7 4.92 5.75 14.75
CA ARG A 7 4.22 5.24 15.93
C ARG A 7 3.22 6.25 16.50
N ASP A 8 3.60 7.52 16.54
CA ASP A 8 2.73 8.61 17.03
C ASP A 8 1.53 8.88 16.10
N ARG A 9 1.69 8.62 14.80
CA ARG A 9 0.62 8.86 13.81
C ARG A 9 -0.36 7.70 13.67
N VAL A 10 0.09 6.47 13.76
CA VAL A 10 -0.69 5.27 13.39
C VAL A 10 -0.81 4.23 14.49
N GLY A 11 -0.20 4.46 15.64
CA GLY A 11 -0.20 3.52 16.77
C GLY A 11 0.81 2.38 16.62
N GLU A 12 1.07 1.71 17.75
CA GLU A 12 2.17 0.76 17.90
C GLU A 12 2.04 -0.48 17.02
N LYS A 13 0.81 -1.02 16.87
CA LYS A 13 0.54 -2.20 16.06
C LYS A 13 0.85 -1.98 14.57
N LEU A 14 0.63 -0.77 14.08
CA LEU A 14 0.87 -0.43 12.67
C LEU A 14 2.32 -0.02 12.41
N ALA A 15 3.00 0.57 13.40
CA ALA A 15 4.42 0.85 13.32
C ALA A 15 5.25 -0.43 13.11
N THR A 16 4.79 -1.57 13.62
CA THR A 16 5.43 -2.87 13.43
C THR A 16 5.51 -3.27 11.95
N ILE A 17 4.51 -2.93 11.13
CA ILE A 17 4.54 -3.21 9.68
C ILE A 17 5.74 -2.52 9.03
N PHE A 18 5.97 -1.26 9.37
CA PHE A 18 7.10 -0.49 8.82
C PHE A 18 8.46 -0.96 9.35
N ALA A 19 8.49 -1.49 10.58
CA ALA A 19 9.69 -2.14 11.10
C ALA A 19 10.02 -3.40 10.30
N ILE A 20 9.04 -4.23 9.97
CA ILE A 20 9.23 -5.42 9.12
C ILE A 20 9.69 -5.00 7.71
N HIS A 21 9.11 -3.94 7.14
CA HIS A 21 9.57 -3.42 5.84
C HIS A 21 11.04 -2.97 5.88
N ALA A 22 11.46 -2.32 6.96
CA ALA A 22 12.86 -1.94 7.13
C ALA A 22 13.78 -3.18 7.25
N MET A 23 13.37 -4.19 8.01
CA MET A 23 14.13 -5.43 8.16
C MET A 23 14.33 -6.17 6.83
N LEU A 24 13.31 -6.15 5.93
CA LEU A 24 13.45 -6.76 4.60
C LEU A 24 14.50 -6.05 3.72
N LEU A 25 14.64 -4.73 3.87
CA LEU A 25 15.67 -3.97 3.15
C LEU A 25 17.07 -4.12 3.78
N ASP A 26 17.12 -4.41 5.07
CA ASP A 26 18.36 -4.65 5.82
C ASP A 26 18.79 -6.13 5.75
N ASP A 27 18.00 -6.98 5.09
CA ASP A 27 18.31 -8.40 4.92
C ASP A 27 19.60 -8.58 4.10
N GLN A 28 20.54 -9.38 4.64
CA GLN A 28 21.86 -9.54 4.07
C GLN A 28 21.81 -10.29 2.72
N ASP A 29 20.99 -11.31 2.62
CA ASP A 29 20.87 -12.11 1.38
C ASP A 29 20.29 -11.26 0.24
N TYR A 30 19.32 -10.38 0.56
CA TYR A 30 18.79 -9.41 -0.39
C TYR A 30 19.88 -8.43 -0.85
N GLN A 31 20.65 -7.86 0.08
CA GLN A 31 21.70 -6.89 -0.23
C GLN A 31 22.82 -7.55 -1.04
N ASP A 32 23.28 -8.73 -0.65
CA ASP A 32 24.33 -9.46 -1.36
C ASP A 32 23.91 -9.84 -2.78
N THR A 33 22.64 -10.20 -2.98
CA THR A 33 22.08 -10.45 -4.30
C THR A 33 22.13 -9.18 -5.17
N VAL A 34 21.68 -8.05 -4.65
CA VAL A 34 21.71 -6.78 -5.37
C VAL A 34 23.14 -6.36 -5.70
N TYR A 35 24.06 -6.43 -4.73
CA TYR A 35 25.47 -6.11 -4.95
C TYR A 35 26.12 -7.03 -6.00
N SER A 36 25.87 -8.33 -5.93
CA SER A 36 26.39 -9.29 -6.90
C SER A 36 25.90 -8.98 -8.33
N MET A 37 24.63 -8.64 -8.50
CA MET A 37 24.06 -8.29 -9.79
C MET A 37 24.68 -7.00 -10.35
N ILE A 38 24.92 -6.01 -9.51
CA ILE A 38 25.53 -4.75 -9.93
C ILE A 38 27.01 -4.98 -10.30
N PHE A 39 27.79 -5.56 -9.42
CA PHE A 39 29.24 -5.62 -9.57
C PHE A 39 29.72 -6.77 -10.47
N SER A 40 29.03 -7.92 -10.46
CA SER A 40 29.44 -9.10 -11.25
C SER A 40 28.75 -9.16 -12.60
N CYS A 41 27.49 -8.71 -12.72
CA CYS A 41 26.72 -8.78 -13.96
C CYS A 41 26.60 -7.40 -14.67
N GLY A 42 27.06 -6.31 -14.06
CA GLY A 42 26.99 -4.98 -14.63
C GLY A 42 25.56 -4.44 -14.75
N CYS A 43 24.62 -4.94 -13.95
CA CYS A 43 23.24 -4.48 -13.94
C CYS A 43 23.11 -3.09 -13.33
N THR A 44 22.09 -2.33 -13.75
CA THR A 44 21.73 -1.09 -13.03
C THR A 44 21.15 -1.39 -11.66
N ALA A 45 21.22 -0.44 -10.74
CA ALA A 45 20.68 -0.60 -9.39
C ALA A 45 19.17 -0.87 -9.41
N GLU A 46 18.43 -0.22 -10.32
CA GLU A 46 16.99 -0.42 -10.50
C GLU A 46 16.68 -1.86 -10.92
N HIS A 47 17.42 -2.38 -11.91
CA HIS A 47 17.21 -3.74 -12.40
C HIS A 47 17.55 -4.77 -11.33
N ALA A 48 18.70 -4.62 -10.68
CA ALA A 48 19.15 -5.52 -9.62
C ALA A 48 18.16 -5.56 -8.44
N SER A 49 17.76 -4.38 -7.96
CA SER A 49 16.78 -4.27 -6.86
C SER A 49 15.43 -4.86 -7.22
N LYS A 50 14.93 -4.58 -8.43
CA LYS A 50 13.66 -5.15 -8.90
C LYS A 50 13.70 -6.67 -8.97
N THR A 51 14.73 -7.21 -9.58
CA THR A 51 14.90 -8.67 -9.74
C THR A 51 14.98 -9.39 -8.40
N ALA A 52 15.76 -8.86 -7.45
CA ALA A 52 15.88 -9.43 -6.11
C ALA A 52 14.53 -9.38 -5.35
N MET A 53 13.78 -8.27 -5.45
CA MET A 53 12.45 -8.16 -4.84
C MET A 53 11.41 -9.07 -5.51
N ASP A 54 11.41 -9.19 -6.83
CA ASP A 54 10.51 -10.10 -7.55
C ASP A 54 10.76 -11.57 -7.14
N HIS A 55 12.01 -11.94 -6.89
CA HIS A 55 12.35 -13.24 -6.34
C HIS A 55 11.74 -13.45 -4.94
N LEU A 56 11.89 -12.48 -4.04
CA LEU A 56 11.26 -12.53 -2.71
C LEU A 56 9.73 -12.63 -2.80
N VAL A 57 9.10 -11.86 -3.68
CA VAL A 57 7.65 -11.97 -3.95
C VAL A 57 7.28 -13.40 -4.30
N SER A 58 8.01 -14.02 -5.25
CA SER A 58 7.75 -15.38 -5.69
C SER A 58 7.89 -16.40 -4.57
N LEU A 59 8.88 -16.22 -3.68
CA LEU A 59 9.07 -17.08 -2.51
C LEU A 59 7.88 -16.99 -1.56
N PHE A 60 7.42 -15.78 -1.24
CA PHE A 60 6.24 -15.61 -0.37
C PHE A 60 4.96 -16.17 -0.99
N GLU A 61 4.77 -16.03 -2.30
CA GLU A 61 3.59 -16.58 -3.01
C GLU A 61 3.55 -18.11 -3.03
N GLN A 62 4.71 -18.76 -3.01
CA GLN A 62 4.84 -20.22 -3.02
C GLN A 62 4.71 -20.85 -1.63
N MET A 63 4.69 -20.06 -0.56
CA MET A 63 4.52 -20.58 0.80
C MET A 63 3.10 -21.13 1.02
N ASP A 64 2.97 -22.22 1.78
CA ASP A 64 1.67 -22.85 2.08
C ASP A 64 0.77 -22.02 3.02
N SER A 65 1.33 -20.99 3.64
CA SER A 65 0.61 -20.14 4.59
C SER A 65 -0.07 -18.95 3.90
N PRO A 66 -1.42 -18.84 3.93
CA PRO A 66 -2.13 -17.68 3.38
C PRO A 66 -1.70 -16.35 4.01
N TYR A 67 -1.24 -16.39 5.26
CA TYR A 67 -0.68 -15.21 5.93
C TYR A 67 0.63 -14.77 5.27
N MET A 68 1.52 -15.70 4.94
CA MET A 68 2.78 -15.38 4.28
C MET A 68 2.56 -14.98 2.82
N GLN A 69 1.65 -15.63 2.11
CA GLN A 69 1.27 -15.21 0.75
C GLN A 69 0.76 -13.77 0.70
N ALA A 70 0.01 -13.33 1.72
CA ALA A 70 -0.44 -11.94 1.81
C ALA A 70 0.73 -10.94 1.98
N ARG A 71 1.91 -11.38 2.45
CA ARG A 71 3.11 -10.53 2.55
C ARG A 71 3.75 -10.21 1.20
N ALA A 72 3.48 -10.99 0.16
CA ALA A 72 3.96 -10.69 -1.18
C ALA A 72 3.53 -9.29 -1.65
N SER A 73 2.33 -8.83 -1.28
CA SER A 73 1.87 -7.48 -1.60
C SER A 73 2.68 -6.39 -0.91
N ASP A 74 3.13 -6.64 0.32
CA ASP A 74 3.98 -5.70 1.06
C ASP A 74 5.36 -5.57 0.40
N VAL A 75 5.95 -6.70 -0.01
CA VAL A 75 7.23 -6.71 -0.72
C VAL A 75 7.13 -5.96 -2.06
N ARG A 76 6.03 -6.14 -2.81
CA ARG A 76 5.78 -5.36 -4.03
C ARG A 76 5.72 -3.87 -3.75
N ALA A 77 5.02 -3.46 -2.69
CA ALA A 77 4.90 -2.05 -2.33
C ALA A 77 6.25 -1.42 -1.96
N ILE A 78 7.14 -2.18 -1.29
CA ILE A 78 8.51 -1.76 -0.99
C ILE A 78 9.29 -1.62 -2.29
N SER A 79 9.23 -2.61 -3.17
CA SER A 79 9.90 -2.62 -4.47
C SER A 79 9.52 -1.41 -5.31
N ASP A 80 8.23 -1.14 -5.46
CA ASP A 80 7.73 0.01 -6.22
C ASP A 80 8.21 1.35 -5.65
N ARG A 81 8.20 1.48 -4.32
CA ARG A 81 8.69 2.69 -3.67
C ARG A 81 10.18 2.89 -3.89
N MET A 82 10.98 1.84 -3.76
CA MET A 82 12.41 1.88 -3.98
C MET A 82 12.75 2.24 -5.42
N LEU A 83 12.08 1.62 -6.39
CA LEU A 83 12.26 1.94 -7.80
C LEU A 83 11.91 3.39 -8.13
N ARG A 84 10.85 3.96 -7.54
CA ARG A 84 10.54 5.38 -7.70
C ARG A 84 11.66 6.27 -7.18
N ILE A 85 12.26 5.93 -6.06
CA ILE A 85 13.39 6.68 -5.48
C ILE A 85 14.61 6.57 -6.40
N LEU A 86 14.97 5.36 -6.84
CA LEU A 86 16.12 5.11 -7.70
C LEU A 86 15.99 5.79 -9.07
N THR A 87 14.79 5.79 -9.65
CA THR A 87 14.50 6.43 -10.94
C THR A 87 14.32 7.95 -10.85
N GLY A 88 14.53 8.56 -9.68
CA GLY A 88 14.35 9.99 -9.49
C GLY A 88 12.88 10.47 -9.55
N ARG A 89 11.92 9.56 -9.63
CA ARG A 89 10.49 9.91 -9.68
C ARG A 89 9.92 10.34 -8.32
N GLY A 90 10.77 10.47 -7.30
CA GLY A 90 10.50 11.08 -6.01
C GLY A 90 9.30 10.51 -5.22
N ALA A 91 9.08 11.03 -4.03
CA ALA A 91 7.80 10.84 -3.36
C ALA A 91 6.71 11.54 -4.18
N VAL A 92 5.63 10.84 -4.50
CA VAL A 92 4.44 11.50 -5.04
C VAL A 92 4.10 12.63 -4.05
N PRO A 93 4.10 13.90 -4.48
CA PRO A 93 3.70 14.97 -3.59
C PRO A 93 2.32 14.61 -3.02
N PRO A 94 2.01 15.01 -1.79
CA PRO A 94 0.68 14.82 -1.26
C PRO A 94 -0.29 15.44 -2.25
N VAL A 95 -1.09 14.61 -2.90
CA VAL A 95 -2.11 15.09 -3.84
C VAL A 95 -3.15 15.77 -2.98
N SER A 96 -3.14 17.10 -3.00
CA SER A 96 -4.24 17.88 -2.45
C SER A 96 -5.43 17.74 -3.41
N PHE A 97 -6.44 17.04 -2.99
CA PHE A 97 -7.71 16.91 -3.70
C PHE A 97 -8.85 17.33 -2.78
N SER A 98 -9.99 17.68 -3.37
CA SER A 98 -11.22 17.89 -2.61
C SER A 98 -11.55 16.63 -1.80
N PRO A 99 -12.22 16.74 -0.64
CA PRO A 99 -12.62 15.60 0.15
C PRO A 99 -13.34 14.56 -0.71
N SER A 100 -12.76 13.34 -0.78
CA SER A 100 -13.15 12.32 -1.75
C SER A 100 -13.05 10.90 -1.19
N ILE A 101 -13.81 10.00 -1.80
CA ILE A 101 -13.64 8.55 -1.62
C ILE A 101 -12.59 8.10 -2.63
N LEU A 102 -11.51 7.50 -2.14
CA LEU A 102 -10.42 7.03 -2.97
C LEU A 102 -10.67 5.58 -3.42
N VAL A 103 -10.52 5.35 -4.72
CA VAL A 103 -10.66 4.02 -5.32
C VAL A 103 -9.31 3.58 -5.87
N SER A 104 -8.90 2.36 -5.57
CA SER A 104 -7.69 1.74 -6.12
C SER A 104 -7.87 0.24 -6.26
N THR A 105 -7.10 -0.37 -7.13
CA THR A 105 -7.03 -1.83 -7.19
C THR A 105 -6.56 -2.40 -5.84
N GLU A 106 -5.54 -1.79 -5.26
CA GLU A 106 -4.99 -2.13 -3.94
C GLU A 106 -4.32 -0.89 -3.35
N PHE A 107 -4.36 -0.74 -2.03
CA PHE A 107 -3.68 0.33 -1.32
C PHE A 107 -2.48 -0.23 -0.56
N ALA A 108 -1.29 0.25 -0.86
CA ALA A 108 -0.13 -0.01 -0.03
C ALA A 108 -0.22 0.80 1.29
N PRO A 109 0.21 0.23 2.42
CA PRO A 109 0.21 0.94 3.70
C PRO A 109 0.92 2.29 3.65
N SER A 110 2.04 2.36 2.94
CA SER A 110 2.81 3.59 2.75
C SER A 110 2.07 4.69 1.99
N GLN A 111 1.16 4.33 1.10
CA GLN A 111 0.33 5.30 0.36
C GLN A 111 -0.69 5.96 1.29
N ILE A 112 -1.41 5.16 2.09
CA ILE A 112 -2.46 5.66 2.99
C ILE A 112 -1.90 6.66 4.02
N ILE A 113 -0.69 6.41 4.53
CA ILE A 113 -0.07 7.28 5.54
C ILE A 113 0.41 8.62 4.96
N THR A 114 0.76 8.65 3.68
CA THR A 114 1.23 9.88 3.02
C THR A 114 0.10 10.78 2.54
N LEU A 115 -1.14 10.27 2.52
CA LEU A 115 -2.32 11.03 2.11
C LEU A 115 -2.75 12.01 3.21
N ASP A 116 -3.26 13.16 2.80
CA ASP A 116 -3.87 14.11 3.74
C ASP A 116 -5.21 13.55 4.22
N ARG A 117 -5.28 13.21 5.50
CA ARG A 117 -6.45 12.63 6.13
C ARG A 117 -7.70 13.54 6.02
N SER A 118 -7.51 14.85 6.00
CA SER A 118 -8.62 15.82 5.91
C SER A 118 -9.35 15.74 4.57
N CYS A 119 -8.68 15.21 3.54
CA CYS A 119 -9.22 15.08 2.19
C CYS A 119 -9.77 13.67 1.90
N ILE A 120 -9.70 12.72 2.85
CA ILE A 120 -10.13 11.34 2.60
C ILE A 120 -11.41 11.05 3.36
N LEU A 121 -12.49 10.82 2.63
CA LEU A 121 -13.80 10.44 3.18
C LEU A 121 -13.97 8.91 3.26
N GLY A 122 -13.26 8.15 2.44
CA GLY A 122 -13.32 6.70 2.43
C GLY A 122 -12.33 6.07 1.48
N PHE A 123 -12.17 4.74 1.59
CA PHE A 123 -11.34 3.93 0.70
C PHE A 123 -12.15 2.81 0.08
N ILE A 124 -11.91 2.53 -1.20
CA ILE A 124 -12.44 1.35 -1.88
C ILE A 124 -11.28 0.63 -2.55
N ALA A 125 -10.99 -0.59 -2.10
CA ALA A 125 -10.01 -1.46 -2.73
C ALA A 125 -10.72 -2.53 -3.55
N MET A 126 -10.49 -2.56 -4.86
CA MET A 126 -11.09 -3.57 -5.75
C MET A 126 -10.58 -4.97 -5.42
N ARG A 127 -9.34 -5.09 -4.95
CA ARG A 127 -8.72 -6.34 -4.50
C ARG A 127 -8.33 -6.26 -3.02
N GLY A 128 -7.96 -7.40 -2.44
CA GLY A 128 -7.54 -7.48 -1.05
C GLY A 128 -8.58 -8.17 -0.16
N SER A 129 -8.37 -8.09 1.14
CA SER A 129 -9.25 -8.68 2.14
C SER A 129 -9.49 -7.73 3.31
N VAL A 130 -10.49 -8.03 4.13
CA VAL A 130 -10.76 -7.30 5.39
C VAL A 130 -9.61 -7.43 6.40
N GLN A 131 -8.70 -8.37 6.19
CA GLN A 131 -7.50 -8.60 7.00
C GLN A 131 -6.25 -7.95 6.39
N SER A 132 -6.38 -7.27 5.23
CA SER A 132 -5.26 -6.57 4.62
C SER A 132 -4.75 -5.44 5.52
N HIS A 133 -3.48 -5.06 5.33
CA HIS A 133 -2.91 -3.92 6.05
C HIS A 133 -3.64 -2.62 5.76
N ALA A 134 -4.10 -2.42 4.52
CA ALA A 134 -4.91 -1.27 4.15
C ALA A 134 -6.21 -1.20 4.95
N ALA A 135 -6.91 -2.32 5.12
CA ALA A 135 -8.12 -2.38 5.95
C ALA A 135 -7.82 -2.16 7.45
N ALA A 136 -6.67 -2.65 7.94
CA ALA A 136 -6.24 -2.39 9.31
C ALA A 136 -5.91 -0.92 9.55
N LEU A 137 -5.24 -0.27 8.59
CA LEU A 137 -4.94 1.16 8.62
C LEU A 137 -6.20 2.03 8.56
N SER A 138 -7.15 1.69 7.68
CA SER A 138 -8.43 2.41 7.56
C SER A 138 -9.18 2.40 8.89
N ARG A 139 -9.23 1.24 9.56
CA ARG A 139 -9.82 1.14 10.90
C ARG A 139 -9.08 1.97 11.94
N ALA A 140 -7.75 1.94 11.95
CA ALA A 140 -6.95 2.72 12.89
C ALA A 140 -7.09 4.24 12.69
N LEU A 141 -7.31 4.66 11.44
CA LEU A 141 -7.54 6.06 11.08
C LEU A 141 -9.02 6.47 11.18
N SER A 142 -9.91 5.52 11.50
CA SER A 142 -11.37 5.72 11.53
C SER A 142 -11.92 6.25 10.20
N ILE A 143 -11.39 5.74 9.09
CA ILE A 143 -11.83 6.04 7.73
C ILE A 143 -12.59 4.82 7.21
N PRO A 144 -13.86 4.96 6.73
CA PRO A 144 -14.62 3.84 6.19
C PRO A 144 -13.92 3.25 4.97
N ALA A 145 -13.95 1.91 4.85
CA ALA A 145 -13.35 1.22 3.73
C ALA A 145 -14.18 0.04 3.26
N LEU A 146 -14.27 -0.14 1.94
CA LEU A 146 -14.79 -1.34 1.31
C LEU A 146 -13.67 -2.08 0.57
N VAL A 147 -13.78 -3.39 0.53
CA VAL A 147 -12.85 -4.25 -0.21
C VAL A 147 -13.62 -5.21 -1.11
N LYS A 148 -12.97 -5.64 -2.21
CA LYS A 148 -13.57 -6.54 -3.21
C LYS A 148 -14.81 -5.95 -3.90
N LEU A 149 -14.80 -4.66 -4.13
CA LEU A 149 -15.82 -3.98 -4.90
C LEU A 149 -15.24 -3.59 -6.26
N ASP A 150 -15.72 -4.22 -7.32
CA ASP A 150 -15.31 -3.91 -8.68
C ASP A 150 -16.04 -2.67 -9.19
N LEU A 151 -15.30 -1.65 -9.56
CA LEU A 151 -15.83 -0.37 -10.00
C LEU A 151 -15.24 0.03 -11.35
N SER A 152 -16.08 0.62 -12.20
CA SER A 152 -15.64 1.21 -13.46
C SER A 152 -14.99 2.59 -13.23
N ALA A 153 -13.96 2.89 -14.01
CA ALA A 153 -13.36 4.24 -14.03
C ALA A 153 -14.34 5.34 -14.47
N SER A 154 -15.46 4.96 -15.09
CA SER A 154 -16.54 5.91 -15.47
C SER A 154 -17.20 6.59 -14.28
N LEU A 155 -17.00 6.08 -13.07
CA LEU A 155 -17.53 6.65 -11.82
C LEU A 155 -16.65 7.78 -11.24
N GLU A 156 -15.53 8.08 -11.86
CA GLU A 156 -14.69 9.19 -11.43
C GLU A 156 -15.44 10.52 -11.51
N GLY A 157 -15.40 11.29 -10.43
CA GLY A 157 -16.09 12.59 -10.33
C GLY A 157 -17.57 12.54 -9.93
N HIS A 158 -18.15 11.35 -9.80
CA HIS A 158 -19.52 11.22 -9.29
C HIS A 158 -19.59 11.46 -7.78
N THR A 159 -20.76 11.92 -7.33
CA THR A 159 -21.06 11.98 -5.89
C THR A 159 -21.32 10.58 -5.36
N ALA A 160 -20.75 10.25 -4.21
CA ALA A 160 -20.95 8.92 -3.64
C ALA A 160 -21.08 8.95 -2.10
N LEU A 161 -21.87 8.01 -1.59
CA LEU A 161 -22.01 7.73 -0.15
C LEU A 161 -21.46 6.34 0.14
N LEU A 162 -20.48 6.27 1.04
CA LEU A 162 -19.86 5.02 1.46
C LEU A 162 -20.39 4.63 2.85
N ASP A 163 -21.17 3.56 2.91
CA ASP A 163 -21.61 2.96 4.16
C ASP A 163 -20.72 1.75 4.51
N GLY A 164 -19.76 1.97 5.40
CA GLY A 164 -18.85 0.92 5.87
C GLY A 164 -19.54 -0.12 6.74
N GLY A 165 -20.63 0.22 7.42
CA GLY A 165 -21.39 -0.69 8.27
C GLY A 165 -22.26 -1.63 7.46
N ALA A 166 -23.02 -1.10 6.50
CA ALA A 166 -23.84 -1.88 5.57
C ALA A 166 -23.02 -2.50 4.43
N GLN A 167 -21.74 -2.14 4.28
CA GLN A 167 -20.87 -2.56 3.19
C GLN A 167 -21.42 -2.20 1.81
N LYS A 168 -21.92 -0.97 1.67
CA LYS A 168 -22.57 -0.47 0.44
C LYS A 168 -21.94 0.83 -0.04
N LEU A 169 -21.92 0.98 -1.34
CA LEU A 169 -21.63 2.23 -2.03
C LEU A 169 -22.88 2.67 -2.78
N TYR A 170 -23.31 3.89 -2.55
CA TYR A 170 -24.36 4.53 -3.29
C TYR A 170 -23.72 5.58 -4.19
N VAL A 171 -23.99 5.51 -5.49
CA VAL A 171 -23.51 6.47 -6.48
C VAL A 171 -24.66 7.40 -6.84
N ASP A 172 -24.39 8.70 -6.84
CA ASP A 172 -25.38 9.76 -7.07
C ASP A 172 -26.65 9.57 -6.21
N PRO A 173 -26.50 9.42 -4.86
CA PRO A 173 -27.63 9.16 -4.00
C PRO A 173 -28.64 10.32 -4.05
N THR A 174 -29.93 9.98 -4.00
CA THR A 174 -31.00 10.97 -3.84
C THR A 174 -31.04 11.47 -2.38
N PRO A 175 -31.63 12.67 -2.12
CA PRO A 175 -31.70 13.23 -0.76
C PRO A 175 -32.40 12.35 0.28
N ASP A 176 -33.09 11.30 -0.14
CA ASP A 176 -33.83 10.36 0.72
C ASP A 176 -33.00 9.16 1.19
N ILE A 177 -31.73 9.08 0.81
CA ILE A 177 -30.75 8.11 1.25
C ILE A 177 -29.74 8.78 2.17
#